data_927f40e2a36ff9139a094692de6dfc46
#
_entry.id   927f40e2a36ff9139a094692de6dfc46
#
_cell.length_a   1.000
_cell.length_b   1.000
_cell.length_c   1.000
_cell.angle_alpha   90.00
_cell.angle_beta   90.00
_cell.angle_gamma   90.00
#
_symmetry.space_group_name_H-M   'P 1'
#
loop_
_entity.id
_entity.type
_entity.pdbx_description
1 polymer ?
#
loop_
_entity_poly.entity_id
_entity_poly.type
_entity_poly.pdbx_seq_one_letter_code
_entity_poly.pdbx_strand_id
1 'polypeptide(L)'
;MVKNIHAYILYGLVAVLFVLLIRSRMEVVSDDANTSRESSGNYFWPKPTSNDAESTPRVTLFDLPEKLTFAGEPVPLKEMDIKERFEREVYVNAFWESNMLLMMKRSAKYLPTIEKILADYNIPEDFKYVAMIESGLQNVVSPAGARGFWQFMEGTAKDFGLEVTREVDERYDFEKATHAACKYLQQSYAKFGKWTSVAASYNIGQAGLRRRMNDQQQPDYYELLLNEETGRYMFRILAFKEIFEHPEKYGFELKEEDYYHMPALKTLVIKSSVKDLAEWALKNGTNYKQLKIYNPWLRTPKLTVKKGREYHIKLPAD
;
A
#
# COMPACT_ATOMS: atom_id res chain seq x y z
N MET A 1 -0.57 -44.80 -21.12
CA MET A 1 -0.17 -45.33 -19.81
C MET A 1 1.20 -44.82 -19.33
N VAL A 2 2.04 -44.25 -20.17
CA VAL A 2 3.42 -43.81 -19.82
C VAL A 2 3.50 -42.39 -19.24
N LYS A 3 2.53 -41.53 -19.49
CA LYS A 3 2.57 -40.11 -19.03
C LYS A 3 2.47 -39.90 -17.53
N ASN A 4 1.95 -40.85 -16.77
CA ASN A 4 1.75 -40.67 -15.31
C ASN A 4 2.92 -41.21 -14.46
N ILE A 5 3.80 -42.04 -15.04
CA ILE A 5 4.92 -42.62 -14.28
C ILE A 5 5.95 -41.56 -13.89
N HIS A 6 6.24 -40.60 -14.75
CA HIS A 6 7.15 -39.50 -14.44
C HIS A 6 6.64 -38.57 -13.35
N ALA A 7 5.31 -38.37 -13.26
CA ALA A 7 4.71 -37.59 -12.19
C ALA A 7 4.85 -38.28 -10.82
N TYR A 8 4.63 -39.61 -10.75
CA TYR A 8 4.80 -40.35 -9.51
C TYR A 8 6.26 -40.44 -9.05
N ILE A 9 7.20 -40.54 -10.00
CA ILE A 9 8.64 -40.49 -9.69
C ILE A 9 9.03 -39.11 -9.14
N LEU A 10 8.49 -38.04 -9.73
CA LEU A 10 8.75 -36.67 -9.25
C LEU A 10 8.18 -36.43 -7.85
N TYR A 11 6.94 -36.87 -7.57
CA TYR A 11 6.36 -36.79 -6.23
C TYR A 11 7.11 -37.63 -5.20
N GLY A 12 7.61 -38.80 -5.58
CA GLY A 12 8.46 -39.63 -4.73
C GLY A 12 9.79 -38.97 -4.37
N LEU A 13 10.45 -38.31 -5.36
CA LEU A 13 11.68 -37.55 -5.15
C LEU A 13 11.47 -36.32 -4.26
N VAL A 14 10.37 -35.59 -4.43
CA VAL A 14 10.03 -34.44 -3.58
C VAL A 14 9.76 -34.88 -2.15
N ALA A 15 9.05 -35.99 -1.95
CA ALA A 15 8.79 -36.54 -0.61
C ALA A 15 10.08 -36.99 0.08
N VAL A 16 11.02 -37.64 -0.60
CA VAL A 16 12.32 -38.02 -0.11
C VAL A 16 13.19 -36.82 0.28
N LEU A 17 13.22 -35.79 -0.57
CA LEU A 17 13.92 -34.53 -0.29
C LEU A 17 13.34 -33.82 0.93
N PHE A 18 12.02 -33.82 1.10
CA PHE A 18 11.36 -33.24 2.27
C PHE A 18 11.71 -34.00 3.58
N VAL A 19 11.73 -35.30 3.53
CA VAL A 19 12.14 -36.14 4.66
C VAL A 19 13.63 -35.94 5.02
N LEU A 20 14.50 -35.78 4.01
CA LEU A 20 15.92 -35.51 4.22
C LEU A 20 16.16 -34.11 4.81
N LEU A 21 15.38 -33.13 4.38
CA LEU A 21 15.40 -31.77 4.95
C LEU A 21 14.91 -31.72 6.41
N ILE A 22 13.89 -32.50 6.73
CA ILE A 22 13.42 -32.62 8.13
C ILE A 22 14.49 -33.33 9.00
N ARG A 23 15.09 -34.40 8.50
CA ARG A 23 16.17 -35.10 9.23
C ARG A 23 17.39 -34.22 9.46
N SER A 24 17.84 -33.48 8.44
CA SER A 24 18.99 -32.58 8.58
C SER A 24 18.70 -31.43 9.58
N ARG A 25 17.45 -31.00 9.73
CA ARG A 25 17.08 -30.03 10.78
C ARG A 25 16.96 -30.66 12.16
N MET A 26 16.59 -31.94 12.25
CA MET A 26 16.52 -32.64 13.55
C MET A 26 17.91 -33.04 14.07
N GLU A 27 18.86 -33.34 13.20
CA GLU A 27 20.27 -33.61 13.60
C GLU A 27 20.98 -32.34 14.09
N VAL A 28 20.68 -31.17 13.53
CA VAL A 28 21.22 -29.88 14.01
C VAL A 28 20.70 -29.51 15.42
N VAL A 29 19.52 -29.99 15.82
CA VAL A 29 18.96 -29.74 17.16
C VAL A 29 19.43 -30.70 18.22
N SER A 30 19.96 -31.86 17.85
CA SER A 30 20.44 -32.89 18.82
C SER A 30 21.92 -32.79 19.22
N ASP A 31 22.73 -32.00 18.46
CA ASP A 31 24.17 -31.86 18.77
C ASP A 31 24.51 -30.69 19.72
N ASP A 32 23.54 -29.84 20.07
CA ASP A 32 23.76 -28.68 20.97
C ASP A 32 23.73 -29.05 22.49
N ALA A 33 23.59 -30.31 22.83
CA ALA A 33 23.43 -30.70 24.24
C ALA A 33 24.75 -31.07 24.97
N ASN A 34 25.90 -31.13 24.29
CA ASN A 34 27.13 -31.50 25.01
C ASN A 34 28.41 -31.09 24.29
N THR A 35 28.79 -29.82 24.37
CA THR A 35 30.22 -29.43 24.32
C THR A 35 30.42 -27.98 24.75
N SER A 36 30.81 -27.77 25.97
CA SER A 36 31.57 -26.61 26.43
C SER A 36 32.93 -26.57 25.72
N ARG A 37 33.04 -25.85 24.60
CA ARG A 37 34.31 -25.40 24.03
C ARG A 37 34.19 -23.98 23.57
N GLU A 38 34.91 -23.09 24.27
CA GLU A 38 35.17 -21.73 23.86
C GLU A 38 35.74 -21.71 22.44
N SER A 39 35.01 -21.14 21.49
CA SER A 39 35.58 -20.67 20.24
C SER A 39 35.35 -19.15 20.15
N SER A 40 36.45 -18.42 20.24
CA SER A 40 36.54 -16.98 20.01
C SER A 40 36.24 -16.69 18.55
N GLY A 41 34.98 -16.49 18.22
CA GLY A 41 34.53 -15.90 16.95
C GLY A 41 34.10 -14.46 17.22
N ASN A 42 34.76 -13.51 16.60
CA ASN A 42 34.37 -12.09 16.62
C ASN A 42 32.99 -11.91 16.02
N TYR A 43 31.94 -11.99 16.82
CA TYR A 43 30.60 -11.52 16.45
C TYR A 43 30.50 -10.04 16.76
N PHE A 44 30.16 -9.24 15.75
CA PHE A 44 30.08 -7.77 15.77
C PHE A 44 28.83 -7.25 16.52
N TRP A 45 28.13 -8.08 17.28
CA TRP A 45 27.03 -7.65 18.15
C TRP A 45 27.53 -7.54 19.58
N PRO A 46 27.31 -6.41 20.29
CA PRO A 46 27.63 -6.31 21.71
C PRO A 46 26.88 -7.40 22.48
N LYS A 47 27.61 -8.22 23.27
CA LYS A 47 26.95 -9.16 24.20
C LYS A 47 26.11 -8.33 25.19
N PRO A 48 24.86 -8.72 25.48
CA PRO A 48 24.10 -8.09 26.55
C PRO A 48 24.89 -8.24 27.85
N THR A 49 25.16 -7.13 28.51
CA THR A 49 25.72 -7.17 29.85
C THR A 49 24.67 -7.69 30.82
N SER A 50 25.04 -8.50 31.77
CA SER A 50 24.18 -9.25 32.68
C SER A 50 23.26 -8.44 33.61
N ASN A 51 23.16 -7.12 33.41
CA ASN A 51 22.22 -6.23 34.10
C ASN A 51 20.98 -5.86 33.30
N ASP A 52 20.85 -6.29 32.03
CA ASP A 52 19.71 -6.00 31.17
C ASP A 52 18.62 -7.10 31.20
N ALA A 53 18.62 -7.96 32.24
CA ALA A 53 17.67 -9.06 32.40
C ALA A 53 16.22 -8.61 32.69
N GLU A 54 15.92 -7.30 32.69
CA GLU A 54 14.58 -6.78 32.99
C GLU A 54 13.79 -6.25 31.79
N SER A 55 14.31 -6.25 30.58
CA SER A 55 13.54 -5.84 29.39
C SER A 55 13.22 -6.98 28.45
N THR A 56 12.51 -7.98 28.90
CA THR A 56 11.72 -8.77 27.94
C THR A 56 10.73 -7.80 27.29
N PRO A 57 10.70 -7.70 25.95
CA PRO A 57 9.72 -6.82 25.28
C PRO A 57 8.32 -7.26 25.73
N ARG A 58 7.68 -6.43 26.55
CA ARG A 58 6.30 -6.66 26.95
C ARG A 58 5.41 -6.24 25.80
N VAL A 59 4.55 -7.14 25.35
CA VAL A 59 3.47 -6.74 24.43
C VAL A 59 2.56 -5.78 25.19
N THR A 60 2.51 -4.53 24.72
CA THR A 60 1.66 -3.49 25.32
C THR A 60 0.31 -3.52 24.64
N LEU A 61 -0.76 -3.49 25.43
CA LEU A 61 -2.11 -3.28 24.91
C LEU A 61 -2.32 -1.78 24.70
N PHE A 62 -2.99 -1.43 23.60
CA PHE A 62 -3.35 -0.04 23.32
C PHE A 62 -4.75 0.26 23.82
N ASP A 63 -4.95 1.46 24.39
CA ASP A 63 -6.27 1.99 24.70
C ASP A 63 -6.97 2.41 23.41
N LEU A 64 -7.87 1.58 22.90
CA LEU A 64 -8.59 1.86 21.67
C LEU A 64 -9.68 2.92 21.88
N PRO A 65 -10.03 3.70 20.84
CA PRO A 65 -11.08 4.70 20.94
C PRO A 65 -12.45 4.05 21.17
N GLU A 66 -13.27 4.65 22.05
CA GLU A 66 -14.66 4.22 22.24
C GLU A 66 -15.59 4.66 21.09
N LYS A 67 -15.19 5.70 20.36
CA LYS A 67 -15.92 6.28 19.24
C LYS A 67 -14.97 6.53 18.08
N LEU A 68 -15.40 6.15 16.92
CA LEU A 68 -14.66 6.36 15.68
C LEU A 68 -15.62 6.70 14.55
N THR A 69 -15.17 7.52 13.62
CA THR A 69 -15.92 7.87 12.42
C THR A 69 -15.07 7.67 11.17
N PHE A 70 -15.71 7.38 10.06
CA PHE A 70 -15.11 7.44 8.74
C PHE A 70 -15.92 8.38 7.86
N ALA A 71 -15.31 9.42 7.34
CA ALA A 71 -15.98 10.42 6.51
C ALA A 71 -17.24 11.02 7.19
N GLY A 72 -17.19 11.19 8.52
CA GLY A 72 -18.32 11.65 9.31
C GLY A 72 -19.37 10.58 9.66
N GLU A 73 -19.27 9.37 9.11
CA GLU A 73 -20.17 8.26 9.42
C GLU A 73 -19.68 7.49 10.67
N PRO A 74 -20.57 7.17 11.64
CA PRO A 74 -20.16 6.49 12.85
C PRO A 74 -19.81 5.02 12.59
N VAL A 75 -18.76 4.54 13.27
CA VAL A 75 -18.38 3.12 13.30
C VAL A 75 -19.03 2.47 14.53
N PRO A 76 -19.76 1.33 14.39
CA PRO A 76 -20.48 0.72 15.51
C PRO A 76 -19.55 -0.12 16.41
N LEU A 77 -18.55 0.50 17.05
CA LEU A 77 -17.54 -0.16 17.90
C LEU A 77 -18.11 -0.84 19.16
N LYS A 78 -19.40 -0.65 19.47
CA LYS A 78 -20.06 -1.36 20.55
C LYS A 78 -20.40 -2.82 20.20
N GLU A 79 -20.43 -3.15 18.91
CA GLU A 79 -20.64 -4.50 18.41
C GLU A 79 -19.31 -5.27 18.52
N MET A 80 -19.39 -6.47 19.10
CA MET A 80 -18.20 -7.24 19.47
C MET A 80 -17.34 -7.60 18.25
N ASP A 81 -17.93 -8.09 17.17
CA ASP A 81 -17.21 -8.47 15.96
C ASP A 81 -16.56 -7.26 15.28
N ILE A 82 -17.24 -6.09 15.27
CA ILE A 82 -16.71 -4.84 14.74
C ILE A 82 -15.48 -4.38 15.55
N LYS A 83 -15.60 -4.44 16.87
CA LYS A 83 -14.50 -4.09 17.78
C LYS A 83 -13.30 -5.00 17.57
N GLU A 84 -13.51 -6.32 17.57
CA GLU A 84 -12.43 -7.30 17.39
C GLU A 84 -11.71 -7.14 16.04
N ARG A 85 -12.45 -6.89 14.97
CA ARG A 85 -11.88 -6.65 13.62
C ARG A 85 -11.09 -5.37 13.56
N PHE A 86 -11.57 -4.29 14.18
CA PHE A 86 -10.83 -3.04 14.28
C PHE A 86 -9.55 -3.20 15.11
N GLU A 87 -9.67 -3.78 16.30
CA GLU A 87 -8.55 -4.07 17.21
C GLU A 87 -7.45 -4.88 16.49
N ARG A 88 -7.84 -5.96 15.80
CA ARG A 88 -6.91 -6.76 15.01
C ARG A 88 -6.11 -5.92 14.01
N GLU A 89 -6.75 -5.04 13.25
CA GLU A 89 -6.05 -4.23 12.26
C GLU A 89 -5.18 -3.15 12.92
N VAL A 90 -5.56 -2.60 14.06
CA VAL A 90 -4.69 -1.70 14.83
C VAL A 90 -3.41 -2.42 15.24
N TYR A 91 -3.51 -3.58 15.89
CA TYR A 91 -2.32 -4.33 16.33
C TYR A 91 -1.44 -4.78 15.17
N VAL A 92 -2.04 -5.33 14.11
CA VAL A 92 -1.28 -5.78 12.93
C VAL A 92 -0.47 -4.64 12.33
N ASN A 93 -1.05 -3.44 12.22
CA ASN A 93 -0.37 -2.31 11.59
C ASN A 93 0.56 -1.57 12.56
N ALA A 94 0.22 -1.42 13.83
CA ALA A 94 1.08 -0.79 14.82
C ALA A 94 2.38 -1.60 15.05
N PHE A 95 2.27 -2.92 15.18
CA PHE A 95 3.46 -3.79 15.34
C PHE A 95 4.22 -4.06 14.03
N TRP A 96 3.72 -3.65 12.90
CA TRP A 96 4.50 -3.58 11.67
C TRP A 96 5.24 -2.24 11.57
N GLU A 97 5.99 -1.95 12.60
CA GLU A 97 6.61 -0.66 12.92
C GLU A 97 7.38 -0.03 11.73
N SER A 98 8.26 -0.80 11.11
CA SER A 98 9.07 -0.28 9.99
C SER A 98 8.24 0.16 8.79
N ASN A 99 7.16 -0.57 8.47
CA ASN A 99 6.26 -0.21 7.39
C ASN A 99 5.48 1.07 7.72
N MET A 100 4.93 1.13 8.93
CA MET A 100 4.15 2.29 9.40
C MET A 100 5.03 3.54 9.49
N LEU A 101 6.21 3.43 10.12
CA LEU A 101 7.20 4.51 10.22
C LEU A 101 7.58 5.07 8.84
N LEU A 102 7.96 4.20 7.89
CA LEU A 102 8.34 4.64 6.54
C LEU A 102 7.17 5.24 5.78
N MET A 103 5.94 4.83 6.05
CA MET A 103 4.75 5.42 5.46
C MET A 103 4.48 6.80 6.05
N MET A 104 4.61 6.98 7.36
CA MET A 104 4.54 8.29 8.02
C MET A 104 5.58 9.25 7.44
N LYS A 105 6.83 8.83 7.27
CA LYS A 105 7.88 9.66 6.64
C LYS A 105 7.51 10.06 5.21
N ARG A 106 6.86 9.18 4.42
CA ARG A 106 6.41 9.49 3.06
C ARG A 106 5.16 10.36 3.00
N SER A 107 4.31 10.31 4.01
CA SER A 107 3.02 11.00 4.00
C SER A 107 3.18 12.50 3.76
N ALA A 108 4.12 13.17 4.41
CA ALA A 108 4.38 14.59 4.23
C ALA A 108 4.73 14.97 2.77
N LYS A 109 5.27 14.02 2.00
CA LYS A 109 5.62 14.25 0.59
C LYS A 109 4.40 14.25 -0.35
N TYR A 110 3.36 13.47 -0.03
CA TYR A 110 2.28 13.20 -0.98
C TYR A 110 0.89 13.60 -0.49
N LEU A 111 0.63 13.47 0.83
CA LEU A 111 -0.71 13.75 1.37
C LEU A 111 -1.19 15.18 1.14
N PRO A 112 -0.36 16.24 1.28
CA PRO A 112 -0.86 17.60 1.05
C PRO A 112 -1.46 17.80 -0.35
N THR A 113 -0.88 17.16 -1.38
CA THR A 113 -1.42 17.22 -2.74
C THR A 113 -2.66 16.33 -2.90
N ILE A 114 -2.65 15.12 -2.31
CA ILE A 114 -3.80 14.20 -2.35
C ILE A 114 -5.00 14.85 -1.66
N GLU A 115 -4.83 15.39 -0.46
CA GLU A 115 -5.88 16.04 0.34
C GLU A 115 -6.47 17.24 -0.40
N LYS A 116 -5.62 18.07 -1.02
CA LYS A 116 -6.08 19.17 -1.84
C LYS A 116 -6.97 18.69 -3.00
N ILE A 117 -6.54 17.65 -3.72
CA ILE A 117 -7.33 17.10 -4.83
C ILE A 117 -8.65 16.50 -4.31
N LEU A 118 -8.64 15.75 -3.20
CA LEU A 118 -9.86 15.22 -2.58
C LEU A 118 -10.85 16.36 -2.27
N ALA A 119 -10.37 17.44 -1.67
CA ALA A 119 -11.18 18.63 -1.35
C ALA A 119 -11.77 19.29 -2.60
N ASP A 120 -10.98 19.42 -3.69
CA ASP A 120 -11.44 19.99 -4.97
C ASP A 120 -12.62 19.20 -5.59
N TYR A 121 -12.77 17.90 -5.24
CA TYR A 121 -13.86 17.03 -5.66
C TYR A 121 -14.95 16.82 -4.60
N ASN A 122 -14.88 17.52 -3.46
CA ASN A 122 -15.76 17.32 -2.30
C ASN A 122 -15.76 15.85 -1.80
N ILE A 123 -14.62 15.19 -1.87
CA ILE A 123 -14.41 13.85 -1.28
C ILE A 123 -13.89 14.05 0.15
N PRO A 124 -14.46 13.36 1.16
CA PRO A 124 -13.95 13.44 2.52
C PRO A 124 -12.46 13.09 2.61
N GLU A 125 -11.74 13.83 3.44
CA GLU A 125 -10.30 13.72 3.61
C GLU A 125 -9.86 12.29 4.03
N ASP A 126 -10.69 11.57 4.78
CA ASP A 126 -10.43 10.20 5.21
C ASP A 126 -10.11 9.24 4.06
N PHE A 127 -10.48 9.57 2.82
CA PHE A 127 -10.13 8.77 1.65
C PHE A 127 -8.63 8.81 1.31
N LYS A 128 -7.83 9.67 1.92
CA LYS A 128 -6.36 9.60 1.85
C LYS A 128 -5.82 8.27 2.37
N TYR A 129 -6.46 7.72 3.40
CA TYR A 129 -6.09 6.42 3.96
C TYR A 129 -6.33 5.26 3.00
N VAL A 130 -7.24 5.40 2.02
CA VAL A 130 -7.39 4.43 0.94
C VAL A 130 -6.11 4.33 0.11
N ALA A 131 -5.54 5.45 -0.36
CA ALA A 131 -4.27 5.44 -1.10
C ALA A 131 -3.12 4.85 -0.26
N MET A 132 -3.16 5.07 1.05
CA MET A 132 -2.15 4.55 1.98
C MET A 132 -2.23 3.03 2.12
N ILE A 133 -3.41 2.45 2.35
CA ILE A 133 -3.56 1.01 2.48
C ILE A 133 -3.35 0.25 1.17
N GLU A 134 -3.61 0.89 0.02
CA GLU A 134 -3.43 0.29 -1.30
C GLU A 134 -1.96 0.12 -1.69
N SER A 135 -1.12 1.09 -1.36
CA SER A 135 0.25 1.12 -1.90
C SER A 135 1.34 1.53 -0.91
N GLY A 136 0.97 1.98 0.29
CA GLY A 136 1.91 2.63 1.20
C GLY A 136 2.49 3.92 0.61
N LEU A 137 1.73 4.63 -0.23
CA LEU A 137 2.15 5.82 -0.97
C LEU A 137 3.38 5.54 -1.85
N GLN A 138 3.37 4.43 -2.58
CA GLN A 138 4.43 4.00 -3.48
C GLN A 138 3.88 3.53 -4.83
N ASN A 139 4.73 3.58 -5.85
CA ASN A 139 4.39 3.06 -7.17
C ASN A 139 4.64 1.55 -7.25
N VAL A 140 3.77 0.75 -6.62
CA VAL A 140 3.84 -0.70 -6.58
C VAL A 140 2.94 -1.36 -7.64
N VAL A 141 3.15 -2.65 -7.86
CA VAL A 141 2.34 -3.49 -8.75
C VAL A 141 1.84 -4.68 -7.95
N SER A 142 0.53 -4.89 -7.91
CA SER A 142 -0.06 -6.05 -7.25
C SER A 142 0.09 -7.33 -8.11
N PRO A 143 -0.04 -8.52 -7.52
CA PRO A 143 -0.06 -9.77 -8.28
C PRO A 143 -1.17 -9.83 -9.35
N ALA A 144 -2.30 -9.14 -9.13
CA ALA A 144 -3.41 -9.03 -10.08
C ALA A 144 -3.16 -7.97 -11.18
N GLY A 145 -2.06 -7.20 -11.11
CA GLY A 145 -1.70 -6.19 -12.10
C GLY A 145 -2.27 -4.80 -11.84
N ALA A 146 -2.85 -4.55 -10.67
CA ALA A 146 -3.17 -3.19 -10.21
C ALA A 146 -1.88 -2.39 -10.00
N ARG A 147 -1.90 -1.06 -10.24
CA ARG A 147 -0.67 -0.26 -10.26
C ARG A 147 -0.85 1.11 -9.64
N GLY A 148 0.26 1.62 -9.10
CA GLY A 148 0.41 2.98 -8.60
C GLY A 148 -0.18 3.20 -7.21
N PHE A 149 -0.30 4.46 -6.82
CA PHE A 149 -0.75 4.86 -5.47
C PHE A 149 -2.16 4.37 -5.15
N TRP A 150 -3.05 4.39 -6.13
CA TRP A 150 -4.45 4.04 -6.02
C TRP A 150 -4.79 2.62 -6.49
N GLN A 151 -3.78 1.83 -6.85
CA GLN A 151 -3.91 0.45 -7.30
C GLN A 151 -5.00 0.22 -8.36
N PHE A 152 -5.05 1.09 -9.37
CA PHE A 152 -5.98 0.92 -10.46
C PHE A 152 -5.65 -0.29 -11.32
N MET A 153 -6.66 -1.10 -11.63
CA MET A 153 -6.62 -2.03 -12.75
C MET A 153 -6.65 -1.24 -14.07
N GLU A 154 -6.05 -1.80 -15.14
CA GLU A 154 -5.91 -1.11 -16.43
C GLU A 154 -7.25 -0.66 -17.02
N GLY A 155 -8.28 -1.54 -17.00
CA GLY A 155 -9.62 -1.23 -17.50
C GLY A 155 -10.21 -0.04 -16.75
N THR A 156 -10.28 -0.14 -15.42
CA THR A 156 -10.82 0.92 -14.56
C THR A 156 -10.05 2.23 -14.74
N ALA A 157 -8.72 2.19 -14.84
CA ALA A 157 -7.91 3.39 -15.09
C ALA A 157 -8.34 4.12 -16.36
N LYS A 158 -8.54 3.39 -17.45
CA LYS A 158 -9.01 3.95 -18.73
C LYS A 158 -10.42 4.50 -18.65
N ASP A 159 -11.33 3.79 -17.96
CA ASP A 159 -12.72 4.22 -17.75
C ASP A 159 -12.79 5.57 -17.02
N PHE A 160 -11.83 5.85 -16.12
CA PHE A 160 -11.74 7.12 -15.38
C PHE A 160 -10.74 8.12 -15.97
N GLY A 161 -10.29 7.89 -17.22
CA GLY A 161 -9.59 8.88 -18.04
C GLY A 161 -8.07 8.87 -17.95
N LEU A 162 -7.47 7.82 -17.34
CA LEU A 162 -6.01 7.66 -17.34
C LEU A 162 -5.51 7.03 -18.65
N GLU A 163 -4.44 7.56 -19.18
CA GLU A 163 -3.74 6.97 -20.31
C GLU A 163 -2.91 5.77 -19.84
N VAL A 164 -3.18 4.60 -20.44
CA VAL A 164 -2.40 3.38 -20.18
C VAL A 164 -2.00 2.78 -21.54
N THR A 165 -0.74 2.95 -21.88
CA THR A 165 -0.10 2.46 -23.10
C THR A 165 1.24 1.82 -22.74
N ARG A 166 1.97 1.37 -23.76
CA ARG A 166 3.34 0.86 -23.57
C ARG A 166 4.32 1.96 -23.12
N GLU A 167 4.16 3.20 -23.60
CA GLU A 167 5.08 4.31 -23.33
C GLU A 167 4.65 5.14 -22.12
N VAL A 168 3.34 5.25 -21.89
CA VAL A 168 2.71 6.07 -20.85
C VAL A 168 1.79 5.20 -20.01
N ASP A 169 1.94 5.27 -18.69
CA ASP A 169 1.02 4.63 -17.75
C ASP A 169 0.74 5.61 -16.58
N GLU A 170 -0.35 6.36 -16.71
CA GLU A 170 -0.71 7.42 -15.77
C GLU A 170 -1.19 6.90 -14.41
N ARG A 171 -1.34 5.59 -14.23
CA ARG A 171 -1.55 4.99 -12.91
C ARG A 171 -0.36 5.24 -11.96
N TYR A 172 0.83 5.47 -12.54
CA TYR A 172 2.05 5.82 -11.80
C TYR A 172 2.19 7.33 -11.52
N ASP A 173 1.35 8.17 -12.11
CA ASP A 173 1.25 9.59 -11.80
C ASP A 173 0.26 9.77 -10.64
N PHE A 174 0.76 10.02 -9.43
CA PHE A 174 -0.09 10.03 -8.25
C PHE A 174 -1.15 11.15 -8.29
N GLU A 175 -0.89 12.29 -8.91
CA GLU A 175 -1.86 13.37 -9.05
C GLU A 175 -2.98 13.00 -10.01
N LYS A 176 -2.65 12.52 -11.22
CA LYS A 176 -3.64 12.06 -12.20
C LYS A 176 -4.45 10.87 -11.68
N ALA A 177 -3.77 9.94 -11.01
CA ALA A 177 -4.43 8.80 -10.39
C ALA A 177 -5.37 9.24 -9.26
N THR A 178 -5.04 10.29 -8.48
CA THR A 178 -5.93 10.85 -7.47
C THR A 178 -7.16 11.50 -8.10
N HIS A 179 -7.01 12.27 -9.18
CA HIS A 179 -8.16 12.79 -9.92
C HIS A 179 -9.09 11.68 -10.46
N ALA A 180 -8.52 10.60 -10.97
CA ALA A 180 -9.29 9.44 -11.41
C ALA A 180 -10.00 8.74 -10.24
N ALA A 181 -9.32 8.59 -9.09
CA ALA A 181 -9.90 8.04 -7.87
C ALA A 181 -11.08 8.87 -7.38
N CYS A 182 -10.95 10.20 -7.35
CA CYS A 182 -12.05 11.08 -6.97
C CYS A 182 -13.31 10.87 -7.85
N LYS A 183 -13.14 10.76 -9.18
CA LYS A 183 -14.25 10.45 -10.09
C LYS A 183 -14.90 9.10 -9.79
N TYR A 184 -14.10 8.09 -9.52
CA TYR A 184 -14.59 6.76 -9.11
C TYR A 184 -15.40 6.86 -7.80
N LEU A 185 -14.86 7.55 -6.80
CA LEU A 185 -15.49 7.73 -5.49
C LEU A 185 -16.81 8.50 -5.60
N GLN A 186 -16.87 9.58 -6.39
CA GLN A 186 -18.12 10.30 -6.66
C GLN A 186 -19.16 9.40 -7.34
N GLN A 187 -18.76 8.64 -8.36
CA GLN A 187 -19.66 7.69 -9.01
C GLN A 187 -20.16 6.61 -8.05
N SER A 188 -19.30 6.13 -7.15
CA SER A 188 -19.68 5.16 -6.11
C SER A 188 -20.64 5.78 -5.10
N TYR A 189 -20.40 7.02 -4.69
CA TYR A 189 -21.28 7.72 -3.76
C TYR A 189 -22.69 7.92 -4.33
N ALA A 190 -22.78 8.30 -5.60
CA ALA A 190 -24.07 8.39 -6.30
C ALA A 190 -24.84 7.06 -6.32
N LYS A 191 -24.15 5.92 -6.22
CA LYS A 191 -24.77 4.57 -6.22
C LYS A 191 -25.15 4.07 -4.83
N PHE A 192 -24.38 4.39 -3.80
CA PHE A 192 -24.49 3.79 -2.47
C PHE A 192 -24.98 4.77 -1.40
N GLY A 193 -24.73 6.06 -1.55
CA GLY A 193 -25.15 7.11 -0.62
C GLY A 193 -24.47 7.10 0.75
N LYS A 194 -23.52 6.17 0.98
CA LYS A 194 -22.75 6.05 2.21
C LYS A 194 -21.26 5.92 1.89
N TRP A 195 -20.43 6.71 2.57
CA TRP A 195 -18.98 6.72 2.35
C TRP A 195 -18.31 5.41 2.77
N THR A 196 -18.80 4.76 3.82
CA THR A 196 -18.33 3.42 4.22
C THR A 196 -18.54 2.40 3.11
N SER A 197 -19.71 2.42 2.45
CA SER A 197 -19.99 1.57 1.29
C SER A 197 -19.15 1.96 0.06
N VAL A 198 -18.85 3.25 -0.13
CA VAL A 198 -17.95 3.72 -1.18
C VAL A 198 -16.55 3.15 -0.98
N ALA A 199 -16.01 3.21 0.23
CA ALA A 199 -14.70 2.63 0.55
C ALA A 199 -14.68 1.11 0.31
N ALA A 200 -15.69 0.38 0.77
CA ALA A 200 -15.81 -1.06 0.50
C ALA A 200 -15.89 -1.38 -1.01
N SER A 201 -16.62 -0.56 -1.78
CA SER A 201 -16.74 -0.73 -3.24
C SER A 201 -15.43 -0.51 -3.98
N TYR A 202 -14.49 0.23 -3.39
CA TYR A 202 -13.16 0.42 -3.98
C TYR A 202 -12.38 -0.89 -4.04
N ASN A 203 -12.49 -1.72 -3.02
CA ASN A 203 -11.85 -3.03 -2.94
C ASN A 203 -12.55 -4.10 -3.80
N ILE A 204 -13.84 -4.35 -3.54
CA ILE A 204 -14.59 -5.47 -4.19
C ILE A 204 -15.21 -5.08 -5.54
N GLY A 205 -15.13 -3.81 -5.91
CA GLY A 205 -15.81 -3.24 -7.06
C GLY A 205 -17.29 -2.92 -6.78
N GLN A 206 -17.82 -1.89 -7.46
CA GLN A 206 -19.20 -1.41 -7.26
C GLN A 206 -20.25 -2.51 -7.52
N ALA A 207 -20.06 -3.32 -8.57
CA ALA A 207 -20.98 -4.42 -8.88
C ALA A 207 -20.91 -5.55 -7.84
N GLY A 208 -19.68 -5.83 -7.34
CA GLY A 208 -19.45 -6.83 -6.31
C GLY A 208 -20.16 -6.49 -5.00
N LEU A 209 -19.99 -5.24 -4.53
CA LEU A 209 -20.64 -4.78 -3.30
C LEU A 209 -22.16 -4.80 -3.44
N ARG A 210 -22.71 -4.25 -4.54
CA ARG A 210 -24.15 -4.25 -4.78
C ARG A 210 -24.74 -5.66 -4.77
N ARG A 211 -24.06 -6.62 -5.39
CA ARG A 211 -24.51 -8.02 -5.35
C ARG A 211 -24.56 -8.55 -3.91
N ARG A 212 -23.53 -8.30 -3.08
CA ARG A 212 -23.52 -8.75 -1.68
C ARG A 212 -24.64 -8.12 -0.87
N MET A 213 -24.89 -6.82 -1.06
CA MET A 213 -26.02 -6.13 -0.40
C MET A 213 -27.37 -6.75 -0.79
N ASN A 214 -27.56 -7.05 -2.08
CA ASN A 214 -28.81 -7.66 -2.56
C ASN A 214 -28.96 -9.10 -2.07
N ASP A 215 -27.93 -9.93 -2.19
CA ASP A 215 -27.96 -11.35 -1.78
C ASP A 215 -28.26 -11.50 -0.28
N GLN A 216 -27.77 -10.57 0.54
CA GLN A 216 -27.97 -10.60 1.99
C GLN A 216 -29.09 -9.67 2.48
N GLN A 217 -29.73 -8.92 1.58
CA GLN A 217 -30.79 -7.95 1.89
C GLN A 217 -30.37 -6.92 2.97
N GLN A 218 -29.09 -6.53 2.93
CA GLN A 218 -28.48 -5.59 3.89
C GLN A 218 -27.83 -4.42 3.15
N PRO A 219 -28.23 -3.17 3.44
CA PRO A 219 -27.65 -1.99 2.83
C PRO A 219 -26.40 -1.47 3.57
N ASP A 220 -26.16 -1.91 4.79
CA ASP A 220 -25.06 -1.44 5.62
C ASP A 220 -23.85 -2.37 5.50
N TYR A 221 -22.67 -1.79 5.30
CA TYR A 221 -21.43 -2.54 5.20
C TYR A 221 -21.15 -3.38 6.44
N TYR A 222 -21.42 -2.84 7.63
CA TYR A 222 -21.10 -3.51 8.88
C TYR A 222 -21.95 -4.75 9.14
N GLU A 223 -23.12 -4.83 8.50
CA GLU A 223 -24.03 -5.98 8.54
C GLU A 223 -23.76 -7.04 7.47
N LEU A 224 -22.77 -6.81 6.59
CA LEU A 224 -22.48 -7.74 5.49
C LEU A 224 -21.46 -8.81 5.90
N LEU A 225 -21.77 -10.05 5.60
CA LEU A 225 -20.80 -11.13 5.57
C LEU A 225 -19.99 -11.06 4.26
N LEU A 226 -18.76 -10.60 4.35
CA LEU A 226 -17.85 -10.44 3.22
C LEU A 226 -16.70 -11.44 3.30
N ASN A 227 -15.97 -11.63 2.18
CA ASN A 227 -14.71 -12.37 2.20
C ASN A 227 -13.70 -11.66 3.11
N GLU A 228 -12.65 -12.37 3.53
CA GLU A 228 -11.66 -11.86 4.48
C GLU A 228 -11.04 -10.53 4.02
N GLU A 229 -10.65 -10.42 2.75
CA GLU A 229 -10.01 -9.23 2.20
C GLU A 229 -10.92 -7.99 2.29
N THR A 230 -12.13 -8.06 1.73
CA THR A 230 -13.09 -6.95 1.75
C THR A 230 -13.62 -6.68 3.17
N GLY A 231 -13.82 -7.75 3.95
CA GLY A 231 -14.23 -7.65 5.34
C GLY A 231 -13.22 -6.92 6.23
N ARG A 232 -11.93 -7.01 5.92
CA ARG A 232 -10.84 -6.31 6.63
C ARG A 232 -10.58 -4.90 6.08
N TYR A 233 -10.99 -4.63 4.86
CA TYR A 233 -10.58 -3.44 4.13
C TYR A 233 -10.92 -2.13 4.86
N MET A 234 -12.17 -2.00 5.30
CA MET A 234 -12.62 -0.84 6.05
C MET A 234 -11.88 -0.69 7.39
N PHE A 235 -11.65 -1.80 8.09
CA PHE A 235 -10.95 -1.77 9.38
C PHE A 235 -9.48 -1.43 9.24
N ARG A 236 -8.84 -1.79 8.11
CA ARG A 236 -7.49 -1.32 7.77
C ARG A 236 -7.46 0.20 7.56
N ILE A 237 -8.44 0.75 6.84
CA ILE A 237 -8.58 2.22 6.70
C ILE A 237 -8.70 2.88 8.07
N LEU A 238 -9.58 2.37 8.92
CA LEU A 238 -9.83 2.90 10.26
C LEU A 238 -8.61 2.79 11.17
N ALA A 239 -7.88 1.68 11.10
CA ALA A 239 -6.64 1.50 11.86
C ALA A 239 -5.55 2.47 11.41
N PHE A 240 -5.40 2.69 10.11
CA PHE A 240 -4.47 3.69 9.60
C PHE A 240 -4.86 5.10 10.04
N LYS A 241 -6.16 5.44 9.95
CA LYS A 241 -6.67 6.70 10.46
C LYS A 241 -6.29 6.90 11.92
N GLU A 242 -6.65 5.96 12.79
CA GLU A 242 -6.39 6.04 14.23
C GLU A 242 -4.89 6.17 14.55
N ILE A 243 -4.03 5.37 13.91
CA ILE A 243 -2.59 5.41 14.14
C ILE A 243 -1.96 6.71 13.62
N PHE A 244 -2.41 7.23 12.47
CA PHE A 244 -1.88 8.46 11.89
C PHE A 244 -2.36 9.73 12.61
N GLU A 245 -3.56 9.70 13.16
CA GLU A 245 -4.10 10.82 13.98
C GLU A 245 -3.53 10.85 15.40
N HIS A 246 -3.04 9.68 15.89
CA HIS A 246 -2.52 9.53 17.25
C HIS A 246 -1.20 8.73 17.28
N PRO A 247 -0.15 9.11 16.51
CA PRO A 247 1.04 8.30 16.32
C PRO A 247 1.76 7.98 17.64
N GLU A 248 1.87 8.93 18.55
CA GLU A 248 2.56 8.77 19.83
C GLU A 248 1.92 7.68 20.71
N LYS A 249 0.59 7.55 20.66
CA LYS A 249 -0.17 6.51 21.36
C LYS A 249 0.26 5.09 20.93
N TYR A 250 0.74 4.96 19.71
CA TYR A 250 1.18 3.70 19.10
C TYR A 250 2.70 3.56 19.01
N GLY A 251 3.44 4.44 19.72
CA GLY A 251 4.91 4.38 19.81
C GLY A 251 5.65 5.01 18.64
N PHE A 252 5.00 5.83 17.83
CA PHE A 252 5.64 6.54 16.72
C PHE A 252 5.90 8.00 17.10
N GLU A 253 7.17 8.32 17.28
CA GLU A 253 7.63 9.70 17.57
C GLU A 253 8.49 10.17 16.39
N LEU A 254 7.97 11.12 15.60
CA LEU A 254 8.69 11.72 14.48
C LEU A 254 8.80 13.22 14.69
N LYS A 255 10.01 13.74 14.42
CA LYS A 255 10.25 15.19 14.33
C LYS A 255 10.06 15.65 12.89
N GLU A 256 9.93 16.97 12.69
CA GLU A 256 9.74 17.54 11.35
C GLU A 256 10.86 17.14 10.36
N GLU A 257 12.09 17.09 10.83
CA GLU A 257 13.25 16.67 10.03
C GLU A 257 13.24 15.19 9.60
N ASP A 258 12.40 14.36 10.23
CA ASP A 258 12.28 12.94 9.88
C ASP A 258 11.41 12.69 8.64
N TYR A 259 10.57 13.63 8.27
CA TYR A 259 9.67 13.49 7.15
C TYR A 259 10.37 13.69 5.79
N TYR A 260 9.88 12.98 4.78
CA TYR A 260 10.34 13.17 3.41
C TYR A 260 9.51 14.24 2.73
N HIS A 261 10.16 15.25 2.18
CA HIS A 261 9.47 16.35 1.48
C HIS A 261 9.64 16.26 -0.04
N MET A 262 8.66 16.78 -0.77
CA MET A 262 8.78 16.96 -2.21
C MET A 262 9.70 18.16 -2.47
N PRO A 263 10.77 18.02 -3.26
CA PRO A 263 11.55 19.19 -3.65
C PRO A 263 10.72 20.13 -4.52
N ALA A 264 11.19 21.35 -4.66
CA ALA A 264 10.62 22.28 -5.63
C ALA A 264 10.75 21.71 -7.05
N LEU A 265 9.64 21.67 -7.79
CA LEU A 265 9.59 21.16 -9.16
C LEU A 265 9.14 22.25 -10.12
N LYS A 266 9.77 22.29 -11.30
CA LYS A 266 9.30 23.05 -12.46
C LYS A 266 8.61 22.09 -13.45
N THR A 267 7.63 22.61 -14.18
CA THR A 267 6.91 21.83 -15.19
C THR A 267 7.27 22.32 -16.59
N LEU A 268 7.69 21.41 -17.46
CA LEU A 268 7.88 21.69 -18.88
C LEU A 268 6.80 21.00 -19.71
N VAL A 269 6.28 21.71 -20.71
CA VAL A 269 5.27 21.17 -21.62
C VAL A 269 5.93 20.61 -22.87
N ILE A 270 5.72 19.32 -23.15
CA ILE A 270 6.21 18.65 -24.36
C ILE A 270 5.05 18.52 -25.36
N LYS A 271 5.21 19.13 -26.55
CA LYS A 271 4.24 19.10 -27.66
C LYS A 271 4.73 18.28 -28.88
N SER A 272 5.97 17.80 -28.84
CA SER A 272 6.58 17.01 -29.89
C SER A 272 7.23 15.74 -29.32
N SER A 273 7.30 14.69 -30.12
CA SER A 273 7.89 13.42 -29.70
C SER A 273 9.35 13.54 -29.32
N VAL A 274 9.74 12.87 -28.25
CA VAL A 274 11.12 12.79 -27.77
C VAL A 274 11.64 11.37 -28.04
N LYS A 275 12.66 11.27 -28.89
CA LYS A 275 13.24 9.98 -29.29
C LYS A 275 14.10 9.36 -28.20
N ASP A 276 14.80 10.21 -27.43
CA ASP A 276 15.70 9.84 -26.34
C ASP A 276 15.45 10.76 -25.13
N LEU A 277 14.83 10.19 -24.09
CA LEU A 277 14.53 10.90 -22.85
C LEU A 277 15.78 11.16 -22.01
N ALA A 278 16.86 10.40 -22.17
CA ALA A 278 18.12 10.65 -21.47
C ALA A 278 18.80 11.90 -22.02
N GLU A 279 18.94 11.99 -23.34
CA GLU A 279 19.47 13.18 -24.01
C GLU A 279 18.60 14.42 -23.73
N TRP A 280 17.27 14.24 -23.77
CA TRP A 280 16.35 15.32 -23.47
C TRP A 280 16.49 15.82 -22.02
N ALA A 281 16.65 14.92 -21.05
CA ALA A 281 16.85 15.29 -19.65
C ALA A 281 18.14 16.12 -19.46
N LEU A 282 19.25 15.69 -20.07
CA LEU A 282 20.51 16.44 -20.02
C LEU A 282 20.39 17.85 -20.61
N LYS A 283 19.68 18.00 -21.74
CA LYS A 283 19.42 19.33 -22.37
C LYS A 283 18.57 20.26 -21.51
N ASN A 284 17.79 19.69 -20.55
CA ASN A 284 16.93 20.44 -19.66
C ASN A 284 17.47 20.56 -18.22
N GLY A 285 18.79 20.37 -18.03
CA GLY A 285 19.48 20.60 -16.77
C GLY A 285 19.31 19.49 -15.73
N THR A 286 18.91 18.28 -16.13
CA THR A 286 18.74 17.15 -15.22
C THR A 286 19.29 15.86 -15.85
N ASN A 287 19.04 14.71 -15.24
CA ASN A 287 19.42 13.39 -15.75
C ASN A 287 18.23 12.44 -15.86
N TYR A 288 18.43 11.33 -16.58
CA TYR A 288 17.39 10.33 -16.81
C TYR A 288 16.79 9.75 -15.51
N LYS A 289 17.61 9.55 -14.47
CA LYS A 289 17.14 9.05 -13.16
C LYS A 289 16.17 10.03 -12.52
N GLN A 290 16.52 11.30 -12.44
CA GLN A 290 15.66 12.34 -11.86
C GLN A 290 14.39 12.52 -12.67
N LEU A 291 14.51 12.56 -14.02
CA LEU A 291 13.35 12.59 -14.91
C LEU A 291 12.36 11.45 -14.58
N LYS A 292 12.84 10.23 -14.43
CA LYS A 292 11.98 9.06 -14.16
C LYS A 292 11.44 9.03 -12.74
N ILE A 293 12.15 9.56 -11.75
CA ILE A 293 11.69 9.68 -10.36
C ILE A 293 10.48 10.61 -10.29
N TYR A 294 10.54 11.77 -10.95
CA TYR A 294 9.44 12.74 -10.90
C TYR A 294 8.34 12.52 -11.95
N ASN A 295 8.63 11.66 -12.96
CA ASN A 295 7.65 11.27 -13.98
C ASN A 295 7.65 9.73 -14.14
N PRO A 296 7.26 8.97 -13.10
CA PRO A 296 7.28 7.50 -13.15
C PRO A 296 6.29 6.91 -14.15
N TRP A 297 5.34 7.69 -14.62
CA TRP A 297 4.38 7.34 -15.67
C TRP A 297 5.02 7.21 -17.06
N LEU A 298 6.22 7.75 -17.29
CA LEU A 298 7.03 7.48 -18.49
C LEU A 298 7.62 6.07 -18.41
N ARG A 299 7.14 5.13 -19.22
CA ARG A 299 7.48 3.71 -19.09
C ARG A 299 8.62 3.24 -19.99
N THR A 300 8.95 4.02 -21.03
CA THR A 300 10.02 3.71 -22.00
C THR A 300 11.08 4.83 -22.03
N PRO A 301 12.23 4.64 -22.71
CA PRO A 301 13.24 5.68 -22.88
C PRO A 301 12.87 6.74 -23.94
N LYS A 302 11.69 6.67 -24.54
CA LYS A 302 11.15 7.64 -25.50
C LYS A 302 9.73 8.04 -25.12
N LEU A 303 9.25 9.14 -25.71
CA LEU A 303 7.87 9.60 -25.58
C LEU A 303 7.34 10.01 -26.94
N THR A 304 6.31 9.31 -27.40
CA THR A 304 5.61 9.65 -28.64
C THR A 304 4.44 10.58 -28.33
N VAL A 305 4.46 11.80 -28.87
CA VAL A 305 3.39 12.79 -28.71
C VAL A 305 2.53 12.78 -29.99
N LYS A 306 1.26 12.40 -29.85
CA LYS A 306 0.29 12.42 -30.95
C LYS A 306 -0.12 13.87 -31.27
N LYS A 307 -0.50 14.13 -32.52
CA LYS A 307 -0.98 15.46 -32.95
C LYS A 307 -2.11 15.96 -32.04
N GLY A 308 -1.95 17.18 -31.51
CA GLY A 308 -2.93 17.81 -30.62
C GLY A 308 -2.86 17.38 -29.15
N ARG A 309 -1.91 16.52 -28.80
CA ARG A 309 -1.62 16.17 -27.39
C ARG A 309 -0.39 16.90 -26.87
N GLU A 310 -0.33 17.04 -25.57
CA GLU A 310 0.83 17.54 -24.84
C GLU A 310 1.01 16.75 -23.53
N TYR A 311 2.26 16.72 -23.02
CA TYR A 311 2.57 16.13 -21.74
C TYR A 311 3.31 17.14 -20.85
N HIS A 312 2.98 17.13 -19.58
CA HIS A 312 3.57 17.97 -18.56
C HIS A 312 4.64 17.16 -17.81
N ILE A 313 5.89 17.54 -18.00
CA ILE A 313 7.05 16.87 -17.40
C ILE A 313 7.53 17.66 -16.19
N LYS A 314 7.61 17.01 -15.04
CA LYS A 314 8.13 17.59 -13.80
C LYS A 314 9.63 17.36 -13.71
N LEU A 315 10.39 18.40 -13.45
CA LEU A 315 11.83 18.38 -13.24
C LEU A 315 12.16 19.10 -11.93
N PRO A 316 13.30 18.80 -11.26
CA PRO A 316 13.77 19.63 -10.16
C PRO A 316 13.86 21.10 -10.62
N ALA A 317 13.36 22.00 -9.77
CA ALA A 317 13.63 23.41 -9.93
C ALA A 317 14.99 23.63 -9.29
N ASP A 318 16.00 23.89 -10.04
CA ASP A 318 17.43 24.07 -9.71
C ASP A 318 17.81 24.13 -8.24
#